data_a42b9fd3634f814607d8dd0f21cf79cc
#
_entry.id   a42b9fd3634f814607d8dd0f21cf79cc
#
_cell.length_a   1.000
_cell.length_b   1.000
_cell.length_c   1.000
_cell.angle_alpha   90.00
_cell.angle_beta   90.00
_cell.angle_gamma   90.00
#
_symmetry.space_group_name_H-M   'P 1'
#
loop_
_entity.id
_entity.type
_entity.pdbx_description
1 polymer ?
#
loop_
_entity_poly.entity_id
_entity_poly.type
_entity_poly.pdbx_seq_one_letter_code
_entity_poly.pdbx_strand_id
1 'polypeptide(L)'
;MMKVLPDHDIIVKMNASLFEWVIENLSKNAVDAMGVDGGMIILRVDETEDKAIVEVEDTGKGIKKKNLKNVFRPGFTTKKRGWGLGLSLAKRIVEEYHHGKIWVKSSEVGKGTTFRIELNKE
;
A
#
# COMPACT_ATOMS: atom_id res chain seq x y z
N MET A 1 -7.07 13.55 0.03
CA MET A 1 -6.21 12.61 0.80
C MET A 1 -5.84 13.23 2.14
N MET A 2 -6.02 12.48 3.19
CA MET A 2 -5.55 12.88 4.52
C MET A 2 -4.16 12.30 4.77
N LYS A 3 -3.27 13.09 5.35
CA LYS A 3 -1.92 12.64 5.70
C LYS A 3 -1.72 12.72 7.21
N VAL A 4 -1.26 11.63 7.80
CA VAL A 4 -0.88 11.57 9.22
C VAL A 4 0.63 11.35 9.25
N LEU A 5 1.37 12.41 9.51
CA LEU A 5 2.82 12.43 9.42
C LEU A 5 3.44 12.68 10.80
N PRO A 6 4.65 12.16 11.06
CA PRO A 6 5.36 12.48 12.29
C PRO A 6 5.81 13.94 12.29
N ASP A 7 6.16 14.45 13.45
CA ASP A 7 6.66 15.82 13.63
C ASP A 7 8.17 15.94 13.40
N HIS A 8 8.82 14.89 12.94
CA HIS A 8 10.24 14.84 12.67
C HIS A 8 10.52 13.97 11.44
N ASP A 9 11.72 14.06 10.89
CA ASP A 9 12.13 13.26 9.74
C ASP A 9 12.47 11.83 10.16
N ILE A 10 12.09 10.89 9.29
CA ILE A 10 12.46 9.48 9.43
C ILE A 10 13.38 9.15 8.26
N ILE A 11 14.59 8.69 8.58
CA ILE A 11 15.63 8.49 7.56
C ILE A 11 15.82 7.00 7.28
N VAL A 12 15.65 6.64 6.00
CA VAL A 12 15.88 5.28 5.51
C VAL A 12 16.62 5.31 4.19
N LYS A 13 17.34 4.24 3.88
CA LYS A 13 17.90 4.07 2.55
C LYS A 13 16.81 3.60 1.60
N MET A 14 16.58 4.34 0.52
CA MET A 14 15.62 3.92 -0.47
C MET A 14 15.95 4.50 -1.84
N ASN A 15 15.46 3.83 -2.87
CA ASN A 15 15.40 4.41 -4.21
C ASN A 15 14.12 5.25 -4.27
N ALA A 16 14.26 6.57 -4.25
CA ALA A 16 13.12 7.48 -4.18
C ALA A 16 12.14 7.27 -5.33
N SER A 17 12.64 7.11 -6.56
CA SER A 17 11.77 6.92 -7.73
C SER A 17 10.97 5.64 -7.67
N LEU A 18 11.60 4.54 -7.25
CA LEU A 18 10.92 3.26 -7.11
C LEU A 18 9.88 3.32 -5.98
N PHE A 19 10.22 3.94 -4.87
CA PHE A 19 9.31 4.04 -3.74
C PHE A 19 8.12 4.95 -4.04
N GLU A 20 8.34 6.05 -4.74
CA GLU A 20 7.25 6.91 -5.23
C GLU A 20 6.29 6.12 -6.10
N TRP A 21 6.81 5.28 -6.98
CA TRP A 21 5.98 4.42 -7.83
C TRP A 21 5.11 3.47 -6.99
N VAL A 22 5.68 2.90 -5.91
CA VAL A 22 4.92 2.03 -5.00
C VAL A 22 3.74 2.79 -4.37
N ILE A 23 4.01 3.99 -3.85
CA ILE A 23 2.96 4.80 -3.20
C ILE A 23 1.90 5.23 -4.22
N GLU A 24 2.30 5.64 -5.41
CA GLU A 24 1.35 5.99 -6.48
C GLU A 24 0.48 4.80 -6.86
N ASN A 25 1.07 3.62 -6.95
CA ASN A 25 0.34 2.42 -7.31
C ASN A 25 -0.67 2.02 -6.24
N LEU A 26 -0.29 2.08 -4.97
CA LEU A 26 -1.21 1.84 -3.86
C LEU A 26 -2.33 2.87 -3.84
N SER A 27 -2.01 4.14 -4.10
CA SER A 27 -3.00 5.21 -4.15
C SER A 27 -3.99 5.02 -5.30
N LYS A 28 -3.52 4.61 -6.47
CA LYS A 28 -4.39 4.30 -7.61
C LYS A 28 -5.34 3.15 -7.29
N ASN A 29 -4.82 2.10 -6.63
CA ASN A 29 -5.66 0.99 -6.20
C ASN A 29 -6.73 1.44 -5.22
N ALA A 30 -6.38 2.35 -4.31
CA ALA A 30 -7.33 2.91 -3.37
C ALA A 30 -8.43 3.70 -4.09
N VAL A 31 -8.07 4.54 -5.05
CA VAL A 31 -9.04 5.30 -5.85
C VAL A 31 -9.98 4.35 -6.59
N ASP A 32 -9.44 3.31 -7.23
CA ASP A 32 -10.24 2.33 -7.96
C ASP A 32 -11.20 1.58 -7.02
N ALA A 33 -10.75 1.27 -5.82
CA ALA A 33 -11.57 0.56 -4.84
C ALA A 33 -12.73 1.40 -4.31
N MET A 34 -12.59 2.72 -4.30
CA MET A 34 -13.64 3.63 -3.85
C MET A 34 -14.69 3.90 -4.93
N GLY A 35 -14.33 3.76 -6.19
CA GLY A 35 -15.27 3.94 -7.29
C GLY A 35 -15.71 5.39 -7.51
N VAL A 36 -16.84 5.54 -8.21
CA VAL A 36 -17.34 6.88 -8.62
C VAL A 36 -17.81 7.74 -7.45
N ASP A 37 -18.25 7.12 -6.37
CA ASP A 37 -18.74 7.87 -5.21
C ASP A 37 -17.58 8.46 -4.38
N GLY A 38 -16.37 8.06 -4.70
CA GLY A 38 -15.20 8.53 -3.99
C GLY A 38 -15.08 7.97 -2.60
N GLY A 39 -14.35 8.68 -1.76
CA GLY A 39 -14.10 8.27 -0.40
C GLY A 39 -12.87 8.99 0.15
N MET A 40 -12.24 8.39 1.15
CA MET A 40 -11.07 8.95 1.79
C MET A 40 -9.87 8.02 1.64
N ILE A 41 -8.72 8.60 1.33
CA ILE A 41 -7.43 7.92 1.40
C ILE A 41 -6.65 8.56 2.53
N ILE A 42 -6.14 7.73 3.43
CA ILE A 42 -5.33 8.18 4.55
C ILE A 42 -3.94 7.61 4.38
N LEU A 43 -2.95 8.48 4.32
CA LEU A 43 -1.54 8.11 4.29
C LEU A 43 -0.97 8.38 5.69
N ARG A 44 -0.45 7.32 6.33
CA ARG A 44 0.20 7.43 7.64
C ARG A 44 1.67 7.08 7.50
N VAL A 45 2.50 7.88 8.14
CA VAL A 45 3.93 7.59 8.25
C VAL A 45 4.28 7.60 9.73
N ASP A 46 4.93 6.55 10.18
CA ASP A 46 5.30 6.38 11.59
C ASP A 46 6.61 5.60 11.66
N GLU A 47 7.08 5.35 12.85
CA GLU A 47 8.31 4.59 13.06
C GLU A 47 8.26 3.80 14.36
N THR A 48 9.05 2.72 14.39
CA THR A 48 9.46 2.06 15.60
C THR A 48 10.96 2.33 15.78
N GLU A 49 11.59 1.70 16.75
CA GLU A 49 13.02 1.89 17.01
C GLU A 49 13.87 1.58 15.77
N ASP A 50 13.53 0.51 15.02
CA ASP A 50 14.33 0.03 13.91
C ASP A 50 13.60 0.03 12.55
N LYS A 51 12.34 0.40 12.52
CA LYS A 51 11.51 0.37 11.28
C LYS A 51 10.88 1.72 11.00
N ALA A 52 10.82 2.05 9.71
CA ALA A 52 9.95 3.09 9.19
C ALA A 52 8.68 2.41 8.68
N ILE A 53 7.52 3.00 8.97
CA ILE A 53 6.22 2.41 8.67
C ILE A 53 5.44 3.37 7.80
N VAL A 54 4.89 2.85 6.69
CA VAL A 54 3.98 3.60 5.83
C VAL A 54 2.71 2.80 5.68
N GLU A 55 1.57 3.43 5.92
CA GLU A 55 0.27 2.80 5.71
C GLU A 55 -0.55 3.63 4.73
N VAL A 56 -1.23 2.93 3.82
CA VAL A 56 -2.18 3.53 2.90
C VAL A 56 -3.53 2.88 3.17
N GLU A 57 -4.44 3.67 3.70
CA GLU A 57 -5.80 3.22 4.03
C GLU A 57 -6.80 3.86 3.08
N ASP A 58 -7.78 3.08 2.63
CA ASP A 58 -8.89 3.60 1.85
C ASP A 58 -10.23 3.20 2.47
N THR A 59 -11.28 3.91 2.06
CA THR A 59 -12.66 3.61 2.47
C THR A 59 -13.44 2.95 1.34
N GLY A 60 -12.75 2.14 0.54
CA GLY A 60 -13.33 1.50 -0.63
C GLY A 60 -14.06 0.20 -0.35
N LYS A 61 -14.15 -0.61 -1.40
CA LYS A 61 -14.94 -1.86 -1.35
C LYS A 61 -14.36 -2.95 -0.45
N GLY A 62 -13.10 -2.84 -0.07
CA GLY A 62 -12.40 -3.89 0.65
C GLY A 62 -12.02 -5.08 -0.22
N ILE A 63 -11.34 -6.05 0.39
CA ILE A 63 -10.88 -7.26 -0.27
C ILE A 63 -11.56 -8.46 0.41
N LYS A 64 -12.17 -9.33 -0.38
CA LYS A 64 -12.76 -10.56 0.15
C LYS A 64 -11.70 -11.42 0.79
N LYS A 65 -12.01 -12.04 1.91
CA LYS A 65 -11.10 -12.91 2.67
C LYS A 65 -10.39 -13.94 1.80
N LYS A 66 -11.13 -14.56 0.87
CA LYS A 66 -10.59 -15.56 -0.04
C LYS A 66 -9.52 -15.00 -0.99
N ASN A 67 -9.48 -13.70 -1.20
CA ASN A 67 -8.55 -13.04 -2.11
C ASN A 67 -7.31 -12.46 -1.40
N LEU A 68 -7.32 -12.37 -0.07
CA LEU A 68 -6.22 -11.74 0.67
C LEU A 68 -4.85 -12.37 0.38
N LYS A 69 -4.80 -13.68 0.20
CA LYS A 69 -3.56 -14.40 -0.12
C LYS A 69 -3.08 -14.17 -1.54
N ASN A 70 -3.95 -13.69 -2.42
CA ASN A 70 -3.69 -13.64 -3.85
C ASN A 70 -3.40 -12.23 -4.37
N VAL A 71 -3.65 -11.18 -3.57
CA VAL A 71 -3.60 -9.80 -4.08
C VAL A 71 -2.23 -9.40 -4.61
N PHE A 72 -1.15 -10.03 -4.13
CA PHE A 72 0.21 -9.76 -4.60
C PHE A 72 0.68 -10.72 -5.70
N ARG A 73 -0.15 -11.64 -6.13
CA ARG A 73 0.23 -12.56 -7.22
C ARG A 73 0.20 -11.84 -8.57
N PRO A 74 1.21 -12.06 -9.42
CA PRO A 74 1.18 -11.51 -10.78
C PRO A 74 -0.09 -11.95 -11.51
N GLY A 75 -0.74 -11.00 -12.18
CA GLY A 75 -1.97 -11.27 -12.94
C GLY A 75 -3.24 -11.23 -12.11
N PHE A 76 -3.17 -11.17 -10.79
CA PHE A 76 -4.38 -11.08 -9.98
C PHE A 76 -5.00 -9.68 -10.11
N THR A 77 -6.25 -9.61 -10.52
CA THR A 77 -6.99 -8.37 -10.58
C THR A 77 -8.49 -8.65 -10.53
N THR A 78 -9.24 -7.76 -9.86
CA THR A 78 -10.69 -7.74 -9.88
C THR A 78 -11.22 -6.60 -10.76
N LYS A 79 -10.31 -5.87 -11.41
CA LYS A 79 -10.64 -4.74 -12.27
C LYS A 79 -10.97 -5.22 -13.67
N LYS A 80 -11.88 -4.54 -14.35
CA LYS A 80 -12.19 -4.79 -15.76
C LYS A 80 -11.00 -4.46 -16.67
N ARG A 81 -10.19 -3.49 -16.26
CA ARG A 81 -8.97 -3.08 -16.96
C ARG A 81 -7.81 -3.18 -16.01
N GLY A 82 -6.68 -3.61 -16.50
CA GLY A 82 -5.47 -3.77 -15.72
C GLY A 82 -4.88 -5.14 -15.92
N TRP A 83 -3.59 -5.22 -15.72
CA TRP A 83 -2.83 -6.42 -15.95
C TRP A 83 -2.60 -7.25 -14.68
N GLY A 84 -3.04 -6.71 -13.51
CA GLY A 84 -2.84 -7.37 -12.23
C GLY A 84 -1.38 -7.41 -11.79
N LEU A 85 -0.54 -6.51 -12.31
CA LEU A 85 0.89 -6.50 -12.03
C LEU A 85 1.31 -5.46 -11.00
N GLY A 86 0.45 -4.47 -10.72
CA GLY A 86 0.79 -3.36 -9.84
C GLY A 86 1.22 -3.78 -8.44
N LEU A 87 0.42 -4.57 -7.77
CA LEU A 87 0.73 -5.00 -6.40
C LEU A 87 1.89 -5.99 -6.35
N SER A 88 2.00 -6.90 -7.33
CA SER A 88 3.13 -7.83 -7.38
C SER A 88 4.44 -7.11 -7.58
N LEU A 89 4.46 -6.08 -8.43
CA LEU A 89 5.65 -5.27 -8.66
C LEU A 89 5.96 -4.39 -7.45
N ALA A 90 4.94 -3.83 -6.79
CA ALA A 90 5.12 -3.08 -5.54
C ALA A 90 5.78 -3.96 -4.48
N LYS A 91 5.33 -5.20 -4.34
CA LYS A 91 5.92 -6.15 -3.40
C LYS A 91 7.38 -6.43 -3.73
N ARG A 92 7.71 -6.64 -5.00
CA ARG A 92 9.10 -6.82 -5.44
C ARG A 92 9.98 -5.63 -5.07
N ILE A 93 9.51 -4.43 -5.33
CA ILE A 93 10.26 -3.21 -5.03
C ILE A 93 10.51 -3.10 -3.53
N VAL A 94 9.48 -3.31 -2.72
CA VAL A 94 9.62 -3.20 -1.26
C VAL A 94 10.50 -4.32 -0.70
N GLU A 95 10.27 -5.56 -1.10
CA GLU A 95 10.92 -6.70 -0.47
C GLU A 95 12.26 -7.06 -1.08
N GLU A 96 12.39 -7.05 -2.40
CA GLU A 96 13.65 -7.40 -3.05
C GLU A 96 14.64 -6.25 -3.12
N TYR A 97 14.17 -5.04 -3.47
CA TYR A 97 15.07 -3.87 -3.59
C TYR A 97 15.35 -3.19 -2.26
N HIS A 98 14.37 -3.15 -1.37
CA HIS A 98 14.49 -2.39 -0.11
C HIS A 98 14.59 -3.29 1.12
N HIS A 99 14.48 -4.61 0.94
CA HIS A 99 14.53 -5.60 2.04
C HIS A 99 13.49 -5.32 3.13
N GLY A 100 12.37 -4.72 2.73
CA GLY A 100 11.26 -4.43 3.63
C GLY A 100 10.17 -5.47 3.53
N LYS A 101 9.00 -5.09 4.00
CA LYS A 101 7.79 -5.93 3.95
C LYS A 101 6.60 -5.09 3.53
N ILE A 102 5.70 -5.70 2.75
CA ILE A 102 4.41 -5.11 2.42
C ILE A 102 3.32 -6.17 2.57
N TRP A 103 2.21 -5.80 3.19
CA TRP A 103 1.07 -6.71 3.34
C TRP A 103 -0.22 -5.93 3.57
N VAL A 104 -1.34 -6.65 3.51
CA VAL A 104 -2.64 -6.09 3.89
C VAL A 104 -2.77 -6.20 5.40
N LYS A 105 -2.70 -5.06 6.09
CA LYS A 105 -2.84 -5.01 7.55
C LYS A 105 -4.26 -5.34 7.97
N SER A 106 -5.23 -4.77 7.25
CA SER A 106 -6.65 -5.02 7.50
C SER A 106 -7.46 -4.75 6.25
N SER A 107 -8.54 -5.48 6.09
CA SER A 107 -9.50 -5.22 5.02
C SER A 107 -10.85 -5.77 5.44
N GLU A 108 -11.91 -5.00 5.16
CA GLU A 108 -13.27 -5.39 5.45
C GLU A 108 -14.16 -4.98 4.28
N VAL A 109 -14.87 -5.96 3.72
CA VAL A 109 -15.78 -5.72 2.59
C VAL A 109 -16.80 -4.64 2.97
N GLY A 110 -16.92 -3.62 2.13
CA GLY A 110 -17.81 -2.49 2.36
C GLY A 110 -17.25 -1.39 3.23
N LYS A 111 -16.06 -1.56 3.81
CA LYS A 111 -15.43 -0.56 4.68
C LYS A 111 -14.10 -0.05 4.17
N GLY A 112 -13.26 -0.91 3.60
CA GLY A 112 -12.00 -0.48 3.03
C GLY A 112 -10.84 -1.40 3.35
N THR A 113 -9.64 -0.93 2.97
CA THR A 113 -8.40 -1.71 3.07
C THR A 113 -7.27 -0.83 3.56
N THR A 114 -6.38 -1.40 4.38
CA THR A 114 -5.13 -0.77 4.79
C THR A 114 -3.97 -1.64 4.35
N PHE A 115 -3.10 -1.09 3.50
CA PHE A 115 -1.81 -1.69 3.17
C PHE A 115 -0.74 -1.11 4.10
N ARG A 116 0.16 -1.98 4.56
CA ARG A 116 1.27 -1.55 5.42
C ARG A 116 2.60 -1.94 4.81
N ILE A 117 3.52 -0.99 4.83
CA ILE A 117 4.91 -1.16 4.39
C ILE A 117 5.81 -0.90 5.58
N GLU A 118 6.79 -1.78 5.79
CA GLU A 118 7.85 -1.58 6.77
C GLU A 118 9.19 -1.60 6.07
N LEU A 119 10.02 -0.60 6.36
CA LEU A 119 11.38 -0.48 5.86
C LEU A 119 12.33 -0.43 7.04
N ASN A 120 13.53 -0.98 6.87
CA ASN A 120 14.56 -0.89 7.89
C ASN A 120 15.11 0.53 7.97
N LYS A 121 15.28 1.07 9.17
CA LYS A 121 15.96 2.35 9.38
C LYS A 121 17.46 2.17 9.21
N GLU A 122 18.11 3.25 8.87
CA GLU A 122 19.58 3.27 8.84
C GLU A 122 20.17 3.19 10.23
#